data_9d4c0a5808048f6df569f07dbed0599d
#
_entry.id   9d4c0a5808048f6df569f07dbed0599d
#
_cell.length_a   1.000
_cell.length_b   1.000
_cell.length_c   1.000
_cell.angle_alpha   90.00
_cell.angle_beta   90.00
_cell.angle_gamma   90.00
#
_symmetry.space_group_name_H-M   'P 1'
#
loop_
_entity.id
_entity.type
_entity.pdbx_description
1 polymer ?
#
loop_
_entity_poly.entity_id
_entity_poly.type
_entity_poly.pdbx_seq_one_letter_code
_entity_poly.pdbx_strand_id
1 'polypeptide(L)'
;VSNNGMLMSDTQTAYVLALQFNLLSDEHTEIAVNRLVDNIKNYGHLTTGFLGTPFLCHVLSDNGKHAEAIELLLRTKYPSWLYPVTKGATTIWERWNGIKPDGSFQYPSMNSFNHYAYGAIGEWMYSNLMGLKINNNFPGFKRYTIRPLFDKNFDNIDGSFNSNYGKIAISWSRKKGDLKLFLNIPANTKADVILDKNHPGNWAVSYTHLRAHETRG
;
A
#
# COMPACT_ATOMS: atom_id res chain seq x y z
N VAL A 1 20.48 -7.27 -17.97
CA VAL A 1 20.60 -5.86 -17.56
C VAL A 1 21.74 -5.27 -18.38
N SER A 2 21.51 -4.12 -19.00
CA SER A 2 22.59 -3.37 -19.67
C SER A 2 23.46 -2.61 -18.64
N ASN A 3 24.65 -2.14 -19.05
CA ASN A 3 25.57 -1.40 -18.18
C ASN A 3 24.95 -0.14 -17.56
N ASN A 4 23.87 0.40 -18.12
CA ASN A 4 23.15 1.54 -17.60
C ASN A 4 21.90 1.14 -16.77
N GLY A 5 21.79 -0.13 -16.36
CA GLY A 5 20.71 -0.66 -15.54
C GLY A 5 19.37 -0.85 -16.25
N MET A 6 19.32 -0.70 -17.58
CA MET A 6 18.10 -0.94 -18.34
C MET A 6 17.85 -2.43 -18.48
N LEU A 7 16.64 -2.86 -18.17
CA LEU A 7 16.20 -4.22 -18.46
C LEU A 7 15.94 -4.38 -19.95
N MET A 8 16.01 -5.63 -20.45
CA MET A 8 15.71 -5.92 -21.86
C MET A 8 14.30 -5.45 -22.25
N SER A 9 13.35 -5.56 -21.34
CA SER A 9 12.02 -4.97 -21.45
C SER A 9 11.93 -3.74 -20.54
N ASP A 10 11.99 -2.54 -21.12
CA ASP A 10 11.94 -1.26 -20.40
C ASP A 10 10.51 -0.88 -20.01
N THR A 11 9.81 -1.79 -19.31
CA THR A 11 8.41 -1.62 -18.87
C THR A 11 8.32 -1.55 -17.36
N GLN A 12 7.29 -0.86 -16.83
CA GLN A 12 7.02 -0.82 -15.40
C GLN A 12 6.91 -2.23 -14.82
N THR A 13 6.21 -3.15 -15.48
CA THR A 13 6.07 -4.53 -15.01
C THR A 13 7.40 -5.24 -14.90
N ALA A 14 8.32 -5.06 -15.86
CA ALA A 14 9.63 -5.70 -15.82
C ALA A 14 10.44 -5.22 -14.60
N TYR A 15 10.49 -3.91 -14.36
CA TYR A 15 11.17 -3.34 -13.18
C TYR A 15 10.52 -3.78 -11.88
N VAL A 16 9.19 -3.74 -11.80
CA VAL A 16 8.45 -4.18 -10.61
C VAL A 16 8.77 -5.63 -10.26
N LEU A 17 8.71 -6.55 -11.22
CA LEU A 17 8.99 -7.97 -10.96
C LEU A 17 10.46 -8.21 -10.63
N ALA A 18 11.39 -7.55 -11.31
CA ALA A 18 12.81 -7.67 -11.03
C ALA A 18 13.16 -7.21 -9.60
N LEU A 19 12.56 -6.12 -9.14
CA LEU A 19 12.73 -5.59 -7.79
C LEU A 19 12.02 -6.46 -6.74
N GLN A 20 10.77 -6.85 -6.99
CA GLN A 20 9.97 -7.66 -6.07
C GLN A 20 10.61 -9.00 -5.75
N PHE A 21 11.20 -9.64 -6.74
CA PHE A 21 11.81 -10.97 -6.59
C PHE A 21 13.33 -10.94 -6.42
N ASN A 22 13.91 -9.76 -6.14
CA ASN A 22 15.35 -9.58 -5.90
C ASN A 22 16.23 -10.20 -7.00
N LEU A 23 15.85 -9.96 -8.28
CA LEU A 23 16.56 -10.54 -9.44
C LEU A 23 17.75 -9.68 -9.89
N LEU A 24 18.01 -8.57 -9.21
CA LEU A 24 19.07 -7.61 -9.54
C LEU A 24 20.18 -7.65 -8.48
N SER A 25 21.39 -7.30 -8.87
CA SER A 25 22.45 -6.98 -7.93
C SER A 25 22.16 -5.69 -7.19
N ASP A 26 22.78 -5.48 -6.02
CA ASP A 26 22.61 -4.26 -5.23
C ASP A 26 22.88 -3.00 -6.06
N GLU A 27 23.92 -3.03 -6.89
CA GLU A 27 24.30 -1.93 -7.80
C GLU A 27 23.17 -1.59 -8.80
N HIS A 28 22.49 -2.60 -9.32
CA HIS A 28 21.41 -2.39 -10.32
C HIS A 28 20.05 -2.10 -9.67
N THR A 29 19.87 -2.40 -8.39
CA THR A 29 18.59 -2.20 -7.70
C THR A 29 18.22 -0.72 -7.65
N GLU A 30 19.13 0.16 -7.21
CA GLU A 30 18.86 1.60 -7.14
C GLU A 30 18.58 2.19 -8.54
N ILE A 31 19.36 1.76 -9.54
CA ILE A 31 19.15 2.20 -10.93
C ILE A 31 17.77 1.77 -11.43
N ALA A 32 17.36 0.52 -11.18
CA ALA A 32 16.05 0.00 -11.58
C ALA A 32 14.89 0.74 -10.90
N VAL A 33 15.04 1.08 -9.61
CA VAL A 33 14.06 1.89 -8.88
C VAL A 33 13.90 3.27 -9.54
N ASN A 34 15.01 3.95 -9.83
CA ASN A 34 14.97 5.27 -10.45
C ASN A 34 14.36 5.20 -11.86
N ARG A 35 14.68 4.18 -12.65
CA ARG A 35 14.05 3.97 -13.96
C ARG A 35 12.55 3.68 -13.88
N LEU A 36 12.11 2.89 -12.89
CA LEU A 36 10.69 2.68 -12.64
C LEU A 36 9.98 4.00 -12.36
N VAL A 37 10.55 4.83 -11.48
CA VAL A 37 10.02 6.16 -11.14
C VAL A 37 9.97 7.08 -12.36
N ASP A 38 11.06 7.13 -13.14
CA ASP A 38 11.12 7.94 -14.36
C ASP A 38 10.10 7.48 -15.40
N ASN A 39 9.94 6.16 -15.56
CA ASN A 39 8.94 5.58 -16.44
C ASN A 39 7.52 5.99 -16.01
N ILE A 40 7.20 5.87 -14.71
CA ILE A 40 5.91 6.33 -14.16
C ILE A 40 5.69 7.82 -14.42
N LYS A 41 6.69 8.67 -14.20
CA LYS A 41 6.62 10.12 -14.46
C LYS A 41 6.44 10.45 -15.93
N ASN A 42 7.15 9.76 -16.81
CA ASN A 42 7.06 9.97 -18.26
C ASN A 42 5.68 9.63 -18.81
N TYR A 43 5.07 8.53 -18.35
CA TYR A 43 3.69 8.19 -18.71
C TYR A 43 2.66 9.02 -17.92
N GLY A 44 3.04 9.53 -16.76
CA GLY A 44 2.15 10.22 -15.82
C GLY A 44 1.14 9.28 -15.13
N HIS A 45 1.31 7.95 -15.25
CA HIS A 45 0.42 6.95 -14.68
C HIS A 45 1.06 5.55 -14.67
N LEU A 46 0.42 4.60 -14.01
CA LEU A 46 0.79 3.20 -14.09
C LEU A 46 0.47 2.62 -15.48
N THR A 47 1.32 1.70 -15.93
CA THR A 47 1.11 0.93 -17.18
C THR A 47 1.10 -0.58 -16.92
N THR A 48 1.08 -0.97 -15.64
CA THR A 48 1.09 -2.38 -15.23
C THR A 48 -0.28 -3.01 -15.42
N GLY A 49 -0.26 -4.30 -15.75
CA GLY A 49 -1.42 -5.18 -15.74
C GLY A 49 -1.43 -6.08 -14.50
N PHE A 50 -2.10 -7.23 -14.57
CA PHE A 50 -2.31 -8.15 -13.44
C PHE A 50 -1.03 -8.64 -12.78
N LEU A 51 0.07 -8.80 -13.53
CA LEU A 51 1.34 -9.28 -13.00
C LEU A 51 2.11 -8.23 -12.21
N GLY A 52 2.09 -6.97 -12.65
CA GLY A 52 2.87 -5.91 -12.02
C GLY A 52 2.10 -5.11 -10.97
N THR A 53 0.81 -4.88 -11.19
CA THR A 53 0.01 -4.01 -10.32
C THR A 53 -0.01 -4.45 -8.85
N PRO A 54 -0.10 -5.75 -8.49
CA PRO A 54 -0.10 -6.17 -7.09
C PRO A 54 1.16 -5.76 -6.32
N PHE A 55 2.29 -5.64 -7.00
CA PHE A 55 3.59 -5.36 -6.38
C PHE A 55 4.05 -3.90 -6.54
N LEU A 56 3.46 -3.14 -7.48
CA LEU A 56 3.95 -1.81 -7.85
C LEU A 56 4.10 -0.87 -6.66
N CYS A 57 3.05 -0.68 -5.87
CA CYS A 57 3.08 0.22 -4.71
C CYS A 57 3.96 -0.32 -3.58
N HIS A 58 4.08 -1.65 -3.43
CA HIS A 58 5.01 -2.27 -2.47
C HIS A 58 6.45 -1.98 -2.84
N VAL A 59 6.83 -2.27 -4.08
CA VAL A 59 8.19 -2.03 -4.59
C VAL A 59 8.57 -0.55 -4.45
N LEU A 60 7.68 0.36 -4.78
CA LEU A 60 7.92 1.79 -4.59
C LEU A 60 8.14 2.12 -3.11
N SER A 61 7.27 1.63 -2.23
CA SER A 61 7.33 1.91 -0.79
C SER A 61 8.57 1.31 -0.12
N ASP A 62 8.91 0.08 -0.45
CA ASP A 62 10.05 -0.63 0.13
C ASP A 62 11.39 0.00 -0.30
N ASN A 63 11.39 0.75 -1.42
CA ASN A 63 12.53 1.52 -1.91
C ASN A 63 12.42 3.03 -1.61
N GLY A 64 11.60 3.44 -0.63
CA GLY A 64 11.51 4.82 -0.17
C GLY A 64 10.78 5.78 -1.11
N LYS A 65 10.06 5.28 -2.11
CA LYS A 65 9.28 6.03 -3.10
C LYS A 65 7.78 6.07 -2.72
N HIS A 66 7.49 6.34 -1.44
CA HIS A 66 6.12 6.39 -0.93
C HIS A 66 5.26 7.45 -1.61
N ALA A 67 5.86 8.61 -1.95
CA ALA A 67 5.14 9.71 -2.58
C ALA A 67 4.57 9.30 -3.95
N GLU A 68 5.37 8.59 -4.75
CA GLU A 68 4.96 8.06 -6.04
C GLU A 68 3.84 7.02 -5.90
N ALA A 69 3.92 6.15 -4.89
CA ALA A 69 2.86 5.17 -4.63
C ALA A 69 1.54 5.85 -4.24
N ILE A 70 1.58 6.89 -3.41
CA ILE A 70 0.39 7.66 -3.00
C ILE A 70 -0.17 8.45 -4.19
N GLU A 71 0.67 9.05 -5.02
CA GLU A 71 0.23 9.76 -6.23
C GLU A 71 -0.54 8.83 -7.17
N LEU A 72 -0.03 7.61 -7.38
CA LEU A 72 -0.72 6.59 -8.17
C LEU A 72 -2.06 6.20 -7.55
N LEU A 73 -2.12 5.98 -6.22
CA LEU A 73 -3.35 5.63 -5.51
C LEU A 73 -4.42 6.74 -5.66
N LEU A 74 -4.04 8.00 -5.47
CA LEU A 74 -4.96 9.14 -5.46
C LEU A 74 -5.32 9.67 -6.85
N ARG A 75 -4.71 9.12 -7.91
CA ARG A 75 -5.00 9.53 -9.28
C ARG A 75 -6.43 9.17 -9.66
N THR A 76 -7.16 10.14 -10.21
CA THR A 76 -8.55 9.96 -10.69
C THR A 76 -8.67 9.84 -12.21
N LYS A 77 -7.62 10.24 -12.96
CA LYS A 77 -7.60 10.14 -14.42
C LYS A 77 -7.19 8.74 -14.84
N TYR A 78 -7.78 8.22 -15.92
CA TYR A 78 -7.40 6.96 -16.56
C TYR A 78 -5.91 6.91 -16.96
N PRO A 79 -5.22 5.77 -16.78
CA PRO A 79 -5.59 4.61 -15.98
C PRO A 79 -5.27 4.84 -14.48
N SER A 80 -6.16 4.40 -13.60
CA SER A 80 -5.97 4.48 -12.15
C SER A 80 -7.04 3.67 -11.41
N TRP A 81 -6.84 3.40 -10.12
CA TRP A 81 -7.84 2.76 -9.26
C TRP A 81 -9.09 3.62 -9.05
N LEU A 82 -8.94 4.94 -8.97
CA LEU A 82 -10.06 5.83 -8.72
C LEU A 82 -10.83 6.22 -9.99
N TYR A 83 -10.30 6.00 -11.19
CA TYR A 83 -11.04 6.26 -12.42
C TYR A 83 -12.37 5.45 -12.49
N PRO A 84 -12.40 4.12 -12.27
CA PRO A 84 -13.66 3.38 -12.16
C PRO A 84 -14.61 3.97 -11.12
N VAL A 85 -14.11 4.39 -9.95
CA VAL A 85 -14.91 5.03 -8.90
C VAL A 85 -15.59 6.30 -9.41
N THR A 86 -14.89 7.14 -10.18
CA THR A 86 -15.48 8.34 -10.80
C THR A 86 -16.58 8.02 -11.83
N LYS A 87 -16.63 6.76 -12.31
CA LYS A 87 -17.65 6.24 -13.20
C LYS A 87 -18.78 5.49 -12.46
N GLY A 88 -18.79 5.55 -11.12
CA GLY A 88 -19.81 4.92 -10.30
C GLY A 88 -19.56 3.43 -10.00
N ALA A 89 -18.32 2.95 -10.20
CA ALA A 89 -18.00 1.56 -9.88
C ALA A 89 -18.15 1.28 -8.38
N THR A 90 -18.76 0.14 -8.06
CA THR A 90 -18.88 -0.41 -6.70
C THR A 90 -18.05 -1.69 -6.51
N THR A 91 -17.38 -2.13 -7.56
CA THR A 91 -16.57 -3.35 -7.62
C THR A 91 -15.25 -3.05 -8.35
N ILE A 92 -14.27 -3.92 -8.21
CA ILE A 92 -13.00 -3.83 -8.97
C ILE A 92 -13.24 -4.33 -10.39
N TRP A 93 -12.84 -3.54 -11.38
CA TRP A 93 -12.95 -3.88 -12.78
C TRP A 93 -11.74 -4.68 -13.27
N GLU A 94 -11.95 -5.56 -14.25
CA GLU A 94 -10.87 -6.28 -14.94
C GLU A 94 -9.93 -5.36 -15.70
N ARG A 95 -10.49 -4.28 -16.28
CA ARG A 95 -9.74 -3.32 -17.10
C ARG A 95 -9.83 -1.93 -16.49
N TRP A 96 -8.73 -1.20 -16.52
CA TRP A 96 -8.70 0.19 -16.05
C TRP A 96 -9.75 1.07 -16.73
N ASN A 97 -10.07 0.78 -17.98
CA ASN A 97 -11.02 1.52 -18.83
C ASN A 97 -12.24 0.68 -19.23
N GLY A 98 -12.71 -0.20 -18.38
CA GLY A 98 -13.90 -1.02 -18.64
C GLY A 98 -15.06 -0.21 -19.21
N ILE A 99 -15.26 1.01 -18.68
CA ILE A 99 -16.05 2.07 -19.29
C ILE A 99 -15.11 3.19 -19.72
N LYS A 100 -15.11 3.56 -20.99
CA LYS A 100 -14.30 4.65 -21.55
C LYS A 100 -14.83 6.01 -21.12
N PRO A 101 -14.05 7.11 -21.31
CA PRO A 101 -14.53 8.46 -20.99
C PRO A 101 -15.85 8.86 -21.64
N ASP A 102 -16.12 8.37 -22.85
CA ASP A 102 -17.36 8.61 -23.62
C ASP A 102 -18.55 7.76 -23.14
N GLY A 103 -18.36 6.91 -22.12
CA GLY A 103 -19.38 6.01 -21.57
C GLY A 103 -19.52 4.68 -22.29
N SER A 104 -18.82 4.45 -23.39
CA SER A 104 -18.85 3.17 -24.10
C SER A 104 -17.97 2.13 -23.40
N PHE A 105 -18.28 0.83 -23.63
CA PHE A 105 -17.46 -0.27 -23.14
C PHE A 105 -16.16 -0.38 -23.94
N GLN A 106 -15.05 -0.69 -23.25
CA GLN A 106 -13.77 -0.92 -23.89
C GLN A 106 -13.82 -2.11 -24.85
N TYR A 107 -14.41 -3.21 -24.40
CA TYR A 107 -14.58 -4.43 -25.17
C TYR A 107 -15.89 -5.11 -24.79
N PRO A 108 -16.95 -4.93 -25.59
CA PRO A 108 -18.30 -5.35 -25.20
C PRO A 108 -18.44 -6.85 -24.93
N SER A 109 -17.65 -7.70 -25.64
CA SER A 109 -17.74 -9.16 -25.53
C SER A 109 -16.79 -9.77 -24.48
N MET A 110 -15.87 -8.99 -23.91
CA MET A 110 -14.90 -9.48 -22.91
C MET A 110 -14.53 -8.35 -21.94
N ASN A 111 -15.38 -8.09 -20.97
CA ASN A 111 -15.17 -7.05 -19.97
C ASN A 111 -15.89 -7.43 -18.68
N SER A 112 -15.13 -7.75 -17.64
CA SER A 112 -15.68 -8.03 -16.32
C SER A 112 -15.65 -6.78 -15.45
N PHE A 113 -16.78 -6.45 -14.83
CA PHE A 113 -16.88 -5.41 -13.81
C PHE A 113 -16.75 -5.95 -12.38
N ASN A 114 -16.45 -7.25 -12.23
CA ASN A 114 -16.22 -7.89 -10.95
C ASN A 114 -15.02 -8.82 -11.04
N HIS A 115 -13.81 -8.24 -10.94
CA HIS A 115 -12.55 -8.94 -11.09
C HIS A 115 -11.56 -8.52 -9.98
N TYR A 116 -10.98 -9.48 -9.26
CA TYR A 116 -10.22 -9.22 -8.02
C TYR A 116 -8.85 -8.56 -8.23
N ALA A 117 -8.19 -8.75 -9.37
CA ALA A 117 -6.74 -8.55 -9.51
C ALA A 117 -6.23 -7.17 -9.09
N TYR A 118 -6.89 -6.10 -9.54
CA TYR A 118 -6.46 -4.74 -9.15
C TYR A 118 -6.84 -4.36 -7.73
N GLY A 119 -7.70 -5.15 -7.08
CA GLY A 119 -8.02 -5.02 -5.65
C GLY A 119 -6.86 -5.37 -4.72
N ALA A 120 -5.76 -5.93 -5.25
CA ALA A 120 -4.52 -6.16 -4.51
C ALA A 120 -3.95 -4.90 -3.86
N ILE A 121 -4.30 -3.69 -4.33
CA ILE A 121 -3.94 -2.42 -3.69
C ILE A 121 -4.41 -2.35 -2.23
N GLY A 122 -5.49 -3.07 -1.88
CA GLY A 122 -6.00 -3.15 -0.51
C GLY A 122 -4.96 -3.70 0.47
N GLU A 123 -4.17 -4.70 0.07
CA GLU A 123 -3.09 -5.22 0.91
C GLU A 123 -2.02 -4.15 1.17
N TRP A 124 -1.60 -3.39 0.15
CA TRP A 124 -0.69 -2.27 0.33
C TRP A 124 -1.26 -1.18 1.25
N MET A 125 -2.56 -0.89 1.16
CA MET A 125 -3.21 0.07 2.06
C MET A 125 -3.14 -0.41 3.52
N TYR A 126 -3.34 -1.70 3.79
CA TYR A 126 -3.19 -2.26 5.13
C TYR A 126 -1.74 -2.29 5.59
N SER A 127 -0.82 -2.78 4.77
CA SER A 127 0.56 -3.03 5.18
C SER A 127 1.43 -1.77 5.19
N ASN A 128 1.19 -0.81 4.30
CA ASN A 128 2.02 0.39 4.17
C ASN A 128 1.28 1.65 4.62
N LEU A 129 0.06 1.92 4.13
CA LEU A 129 -0.63 3.15 4.47
C LEU A 129 -1.13 3.13 5.93
N MET A 130 -1.86 2.09 6.33
CA MET A 130 -2.24 1.85 7.72
C MET A 130 -1.06 1.36 8.57
N GLY A 131 -0.13 0.66 7.95
CA GLY A 131 1.15 0.24 8.54
C GLY A 131 1.12 -1.07 9.30
N LEU A 132 0.13 -1.93 9.11
CA LEU A 132 0.07 -3.25 9.76
C LEU A 132 0.89 -4.27 8.96
N LYS A 133 2.09 -4.59 9.43
CA LYS A 133 2.99 -5.55 8.78
C LYS A 133 3.10 -6.85 9.58
N ILE A 134 2.87 -7.96 8.90
CA ILE A 134 3.08 -9.30 9.48
C ILE A 134 4.56 -9.55 9.75
N ASN A 135 4.86 -10.27 10.82
CA ASN A 135 6.20 -10.78 11.06
C ASN A 135 6.28 -12.23 10.57
N ASN A 136 7.09 -12.47 9.53
CA ASN A 136 7.20 -13.80 8.91
C ASN A 136 7.70 -14.90 9.85
N ASN A 137 8.45 -14.54 10.91
CA ASN A 137 8.91 -15.48 11.93
C ASN A 137 7.81 -15.81 12.95
N PHE A 138 6.73 -15.02 13.01
CA PHE A 138 5.60 -15.20 13.92
C PHE A 138 4.29 -15.00 13.17
N PRO A 139 3.90 -15.94 12.30
CA PRO A 139 2.70 -15.83 11.48
C PRO A 139 1.43 -15.72 12.33
N GLY A 140 0.35 -15.21 11.75
CA GLY A 140 -0.96 -15.13 12.41
C GLY A 140 -1.13 -13.95 13.37
N PHE A 141 -0.23 -12.95 13.35
CA PHE A 141 -0.30 -11.74 14.18
C PHE A 141 -0.11 -11.98 15.69
N LYS A 142 0.64 -13.03 16.06
CA LYS A 142 1.14 -13.19 17.45
C LYS A 142 2.16 -12.11 17.77
N ARG A 143 3.03 -11.80 16.80
CA ARG A 143 3.93 -10.64 16.78
C ARG A 143 3.82 -9.96 15.43
N TYR A 144 3.79 -8.63 15.41
CA TYR A 144 3.65 -7.85 14.19
C TYR A 144 4.24 -6.46 14.38
N THR A 145 4.42 -5.76 13.27
CA THR A 145 4.91 -4.38 13.28
C THR A 145 3.77 -3.43 12.91
N ILE A 146 3.70 -2.29 13.59
CA ILE A 146 2.85 -1.17 13.24
C ILE A 146 3.75 -0.01 12.83
N ARG A 147 3.71 0.37 11.57
CA ARG A 147 4.48 1.49 11.00
C ARG A 147 3.60 2.29 10.06
N PRO A 148 2.71 3.16 10.59
CA PRO A 148 1.82 3.96 9.77
C PRO A 148 2.58 4.95 8.88
N LEU A 149 2.07 5.19 7.67
CA LEU A 149 2.57 6.21 6.77
C LEU A 149 1.78 7.51 6.98
N PHE A 150 2.41 8.50 7.62
CA PHE A 150 1.79 9.80 7.89
C PHE A 150 2.00 10.76 6.72
N ASP A 151 1.29 10.54 5.62
CA ASP A 151 1.41 11.41 4.45
C ASP A 151 0.49 12.63 4.53
N LYS A 152 0.94 13.73 3.91
CA LYS A 152 0.23 15.03 3.91
C LYS A 152 -1.10 15.02 3.15
N ASN A 153 -1.30 14.05 2.27
CA ASN A 153 -2.53 13.91 1.50
C ASN A 153 -3.70 13.32 2.30
N PHE A 154 -3.44 12.88 3.55
CA PHE A 154 -4.45 12.32 4.43
C PHE A 154 -4.51 13.10 5.73
N ASP A 155 -5.71 13.50 6.15
CA ASP A 155 -5.97 14.10 7.46
C ASP A 155 -6.16 13.04 8.54
N ASN A 156 -6.64 11.87 8.16
CA ASN A 156 -6.83 10.72 9.02
C ASN A 156 -6.80 9.41 8.22
N ILE A 157 -6.44 8.34 8.90
CA ILE A 157 -6.60 6.96 8.45
C ILE A 157 -7.18 6.16 9.62
N ASP A 158 -8.17 5.34 9.34
CA ASP A 158 -8.77 4.41 10.28
C ASP A 158 -8.90 3.04 9.62
N GLY A 159 -8.45 2.00 10.31
CA GLY A 159 -8.52 0.66 9.81
C GLY A 159 -8.45 -0.39 10.91
N SER A 160 -8.97 -1.57 10.62
CA SER A 160 -8.89 -2.69 11.56
C SER A 160 -8.82 -4.03 10.83
N PHE A 161 -8.22 -5.00 11.52
CA PHE A 161 -8.08 -6.38 11.07
C PHE A 161 -8.46 -7.34 12.19
N ASN A 162 -9.31 -8.32 11.90
CA ASN A 162 -9.68 -9.36 12.85
C ASN A 162 -8.69 -10.52 12.76
N SER A 163 -7.75 -10.57 13.68
CA SER A 163 -6.81 -11.68 13.80
C SER A 163 -7.40 -12.82 14.64
N ASN A 164 -6.73 -13.99 14.67
CA ASN A 164 -7.10 -15.09 15.54
C ASN A 164 -6.99 -14.74 17.05
N TYR A 165 -6.30 -13.66 17.41
CA TYR A 165 -6.15 -13.17 18.77
C TYR A 165 -7.12 -12.05 19.13
N GLY A 166 -7.94 -11.59 18.17
CA GLY A 166 -8.87 -10.48 18.32
C GLY A 166 -8.60 -9.34 17.33
N LYS A 167 -9.37 -8.26 17.50
CA LYS A 167 -9.34 -7.10 16.60
C LYS A 167 -8.08 -6.26 16.83
N ILE A 168 -7.27 -6.11 15.80
CA ILE A 168 -6.21 -5.09 15.70
C ILE A 168 -6.85 -3.85 15.07
N ALA A 169 -6.73 -2.67 15.71
CA ALA A 169 -7.17 -1.43 15.11
C ALA A 169 -6.05 -0.39 15.17
N ILE A 170 -5.92 0.36 14.08
CA ILE A 170 -4.94 1.43 13.91
C ILE A 170 -5.69 2.63 13.37
N SER A 171 -5.65 3.73 14.07
CA SER A 171 -6.27 4.98 13.65
C SER A 171 -5.33 6.13 13.95
N TRP A 172 -5.14 7.02 12.99
CA TRP A 172 -4.44 8.27 13.24
C TRP A 172 -5.16 9.46 12.63
N SER A 173 -4.98 10.61 13.24
CA SER A 173 -5.54 11.87 12.75
C SER A 173 -4.57 13.03 12.97
N ARG A 174 -4.59 14.00 12.04
CA ARG A 174 -3.81 15.23 12.11
C ARG A 174 -4.74 16.42 12.29
N LYS A 175 -4.53 17.21 13.35
CA LYS A 175 -5.25 18.45 13.59
C LYS A 175 -4.30 19.54 14.07
N LYS A 176 -4.27 20.69 13.42
CA LYS A 176 -3.49 21.87 13.80
C LYS A 176 -2.00 21.59 14.08
N GLY A 177 -1.41 20.66 13.30
CA GLY A 177 -0.02 20.24 13.45
C GLY A 177 0.20 19.06 14.43
N ASP A 178 -0.77 18.76 15.29
CA ASP A 178 -0.70 17.59 16.16
C ASP A 178 -1.09 16.33 15.43
N LEU A 179 -0.33 15.26 15.65
CA LEU A 179 -0.63 13.91 15.16
C LEU A 179 -1.04 13.04 16.35
N LYS A 180 -2.23 12.43 16.25
CA LYS A 180 -2.72 11.48 17.25
C LYS A 180 -2.78 10.10 16.64
N LEU A 181 -2.18 9.11 17.30
CA LEU A 181 -2.19 7.69 16.91
C LEU A 181 -2.91 6.90 18.00
N PHE A 182 -3.93 6.14 17.60
CA PHE A 182 -4.67 5.22 18.46
C PHE A 182 -4.45 3.79 17.99
N LEU A 183 -4.11 2.92 18.93
CA LEU A 183 -3.85 1.52 18.65
C LEU A 183 -4.69 0.63 19.57
N ASN A 184 -5.35 -0.36 19.00
CA ASN A 184 -5.90 -1.49 19.73
C ASN A 184 -5.08 -2.74 19.43
N ILE A 185 -4.41 -3.26 20.46
CA ILE A 185 -3.53 -4.43 20.37
C ILE A 185 -4.20 -5.55 21.18
N PRO A 186 -4.62 -6.66 20.55
CA PRO A 186 -5.30 -7.75 21.25
C PRO A 186 -4.45 -8.35 22.37
N ALA A 187 -5.11 -8.83 23.42
CA ALA A 187 -4.44 -9.55 24.50
C ALA A 187 -3.61 -10.72 23.96
N ASN A 188 -2.51 -11.04 24.68
CA ASN A 188 -1.58 -12.10 24.30
C ASN A 188 -0.86 -11.91 22.93
N THR A 189 -0.85 -10.71 22.37
CA THR A 189 -0.08 -10.34 21.18
C THR A 189 0.95 -9.26 21.52
N LYS A 190 1.93 -9.08 20.63
CA LYS A 190 2.94 -8.03 20.74
C LYS A 190 3.06 -7.28 19.41
N ALA A 191 2.97 -5.95 19.48
CA ALA A 191 3.24 -5.06 18.35
C ALA A 191 4.50 -4.24 18.60
N ASP A 192 5.40 -4.22 17.62
CA ASP A 192 6.53 -3.30 17.58
C ASP A 192 6.09 -2.05 16.81
N VAL A 193 5.93 -0.91 17.49
CA VAL A 193 5.47 0.35 16.89
C VAL A 193 6.67 1.16 16.44
N ILE A 194 6.78 1.40 15.14
CA ILE A 194 7.87 2.16 14.52
C ILE A 194 7.30 3.49 14.04
N LEU A 195 7.80 4.57 14.62
CA LEU A 195 7.44 5.93 14.23
C LEU A 195 8.62 6.57 13.50
N ASP A 196 8.35 7.30 12.43
CA ASP A 196 9.39 7.96 11.66
C ASP A 196 10.02 9.08 12.50
N LYS A 197 11.36 9.08 12.59
CA LYS A 197 12.13 10.10 13.32
C LYS A 197 12.02 11.49 12.69
N ASN A 198 11.66 11.56 11.41
CA ASN A 198 11.52 12.82 10.69
C ASN A 198 10.19 13.53 10.96
N HIS A 199 9.31 12.97 11.79
CA HIS A 199 8.11 13.66 12.20
C HIS A 199 8.49 14.75 13.23
N PRO A 200 8.28 16.04 12.92
CA PRO A 200 8.60 17.11 13.88
C PRO A 200 7.67 17.04 15.09
N GLY A 201 8.23 16.85 16.27
CA GLY A 201 7.49 16.87 17.52
C GLY A 201 7.92 15.82 18.54
N ASN A 202 7.53 16.01 19.79
CA ASN A 202 7.71 15.05 20.86
C ASN A 202 6.53 14.08 20.91
N TRP A 203 6.79 12.78 21.00
CA TRP A 203 5.76 11.78 21.18
C TRP A 203 5.41 11.64 22.66
N ALA A 204 4.14 11.89 23.00
CA ALA A 204 3.60 11.54 24.31
C ALA A 204 2.82 10.23 24.17
N VAL A 205 3.11 9.24 25.02
CA VAL A 205 2.47 7.93 24.97
C VAL A 205 1.63 7.74 26.23
N SER A 206 0.34 7.45 26.04
CA SER A 206 -0.58 7.07 27.12
C SER A 206 -1.03 5.62 26.91
N TYR A 207 -0.95 4.81 27.95
CA TYR A 207 -1.37 3.40 27.91
C TYR A 207 -2.66 3.24 28.73
N THR A 208 -3.63 2.51 28.14
CA THR A 208 -4.71 1.90 28.91
C THR A 208 -4.47 0.39 28.96
N HIS A 209 -4.07 -0.14 30.11
CA HIS A 209 -4.01 -1.58 30.33
C HIS A 209 -5.38 -2.08 30.77
N LEU A 210 -6.05 -2.87 29.94
CA LEU A 210 -7.08 -3.78 30.40
C LEU A 210 -6.36 -4.97 31.05
N ARG A 211 -6.25 -5.02 32.36
CA ARG A 211 -5.89 -6.24 33.06
C ARG A 211 -7.04 -7.23 32.85
N ALA A 212 -6.76 -8.39 32.25
CA ALA A 212 -7.66 -9.52 32.31
C ALA A 212 -7.82 -9.88 33.79
N HIS A 213 -9.01 -9.77 34.34
CA HIS A 213 -9.34 -10.39 35.61
C HIS A 213 -9.36 -11.88 35.37
N GLU A 214 -8.35 -12.61 35.89
CA GLU A 214 -8.46 -14.02 36.10
C GLU A 214 -9.56 -14.25 37.12
N THR A 215 -10.73 -14.67 36.70
CA THR A 215 -11.71 -15.30 37.59
C THR A 215 -11.19 -16.70 37.88
N ARG A 216 -10.51 -16.88 39.01
CA ARG A 216 -10.29 -18.20 39.61
C ARG A 216 -11.65 -18.71 40.03
N GLY A 217 -12.17 -19.71 39.32
CA GLY A 217 -13.22 -20.62 39.75
C GLY A 217 -12.59 -21.89 40.25
#